data_b1f6a8424085f46f85a2b82f0468f0bf
#
_entry.id   b1f6a8424085f46f85a2b82f0468f0bf
#
_cell.length_a   1.000
_cell.length_b   1.000
_cell.length_c   1.000
_cell.angle_alpha   90.00
_cell.angle_beta   90.00
_cell.angle_gamma   90.00
#
_symmetry.space_group_name_H-M   'P 1'
#
loop_
_entity.id
_entity.type
_entity.pdbx_description
1 polymer ?
#
loop_
_entity_poly.entity_id
_entity_poly.type
_entity_poly.pdbx_seq_one_letter_code
_entity_poly.pdbx_strand_id
1 'polypeptide(L)'
;LIKHCARACGESVVFFPAAELISAESAAEAFRRAVCEAAPRGAALCVTDFGQLLEEENRAKLAELSAELSDSGGFFGTHIYITTEQRWQTDVPTGMLMLTLELPDTDEEQRLTLWEHALRGLRLTEPADPAEMAAKFRFTAGQIFAAAERAGELSPDGGVTPELLHDCCYAQVVVGLNTLAAPIKPAYSWEDLVLPEAEIELLKSALTHVKYRHKVYTEWG
;
A
#
# COMPACT_ATOMS: atom_id res chain seq x y z
N LEU A 1 9.00 4.47 -3.06
CA LEU A 1 9.29 4.94 -4.41
C LEU A 1 9.66 6.42 -4.40
N ILE A 2 8.77 7.36 -4.01
CA ILE A 2 8.99 8.82 -4.10
C ILE A 2 10.27 9.26 -3.37
N LYS A 3 10.52 8.76 -2.14
CA LYS A 3 11.78 9.03 -1.43
C LYS A 3 13.03 8.62 -2.22
N HIS A 4 12.95 7.52 -2.98
CA HIS A 4 14.06 7.08 -3.82
C HIS A 4 14.22 7.94 -5.07
N CYS A 5 13.11 8.31 -5.71
CA CYS A 5 13.14 9.21 -6.87
C CYS A 5 13.71 10.57 -6.51
N ALA A 6 13.22 11.20 -5.44
CA ALA A 6 13.72 12.48 -4.98
C ALA A 6 15.21 12.42 -4.59
N ARG A 7 15.62 11.36 -3.86
CA ARG A 7 17.03 11.17 -3.51
C ARG A 7 17.92 11.02 -4.75
N ALA A 8 17.43 10.35 -5.80
CA ALA A 8 18.16 10.25 -7.07
C ALA A 8 18.34 11.61 -7.75
N CYS A 9 17.40 12.53 -7.53
CA CYS A 9 17.49 13.95 -7.96
C CYS A 9 18.29 14.84 -6.99
N GLY A 10 18.81 14.29 -5.89
CA GLY A 10 19.53 15.05 -4.87
C GLY A 10 18.63 15.85 -3.93
N GLU A 11 17.34 15.53 -3.86
CA GLU A 11 16.34 16.25 -3.09
C GLU A 11 15.87 15.43 -1.88
N SER A 12 15.47 16.12 -0.82
CA SER A 12 14.65 15.57 0.26
C SER A 12 13.17 15.69 -0.09
N VAL A 13 12.29 15.04 0.69
CA VAL A 13 10.84 15.09 0.45
C VAL A 13 10.13 15.51 1.72
N VAL A 14 9.24 16.50 1.60
CA VAL A 14 8.25 16.86 2.60
C VAL A 14 6.94 16.19 2.22
N PHE A 15 6.39 15.37 3.12
CA PHE A 15 5.10 14.72 2.93
C PHE A 15 4.00 15.56 3.55
N PHE A 16 2.93 15.77 2.78
CA PHE A 16 1.80 16.57 3.17
C PHE A 16 0.50 15.81 2.86
N PRO A 17 -0.26 15.36 3.87
CA PRO A 17 -1.50 14.62 3.64
C PRO A 17 -2.58 15.51 3.01
N ALA A 18 -3.34 14.98 2.05
CA ALA A 18 -4.48 15.70 1.47
C ALA A 18 -5.56 16.06 2.50
N ALA A 19 -5.67 15.30 3.58
CA ALA A 19 -6.56 15.59 4.70
C ALA A 19 -6.31 16.98 5.32
N GLU A 20 -5.07 17.47 5.30
CA GLU A 20 -4.74 18.83 5.77
C GLU A 20 -5.26 19.91 4.82
N LEU A 21 -5.31 19.64 3.51
CA LEU A 21 -5.94 20.54 2.53
C LEU A 21 -7.45 20.59 2.72
N ILE A 22 -8.06 19.43 3.00
CA ILE A 22 -9.52 19.30 3.18
C ILE A 22 -9.95 20.01 4.47
N SER A 23 -9.22 19.83 5.57
CA SER A 23 -9.54 20.40 6.87
C SER A 23 -9.22 21.89 7.00
N ALA A 24 -8.36 22.42 6.13
CA ALA A 24 -8.00 23.84 6.15
C ALA A 24 -9.19 24.73 5.76
N GLU A 25 -9.23 25.95 6.27
CA GLU A 25 -10.19 26.97 5.85
C GLU A 25 -10.03 27.28 4.35
N SER A 26 -8.79 27.43 3.86
CA SER A 26 -8.44 27.53 2.44
C SER A 26 -7.42 26.46 2.06
N ALA A 27 -7.78 25.62 1.08
CA ALA A 27 -6.89 24.59 0.53
C ALA A 27 -5.69 25.23 -0.21
N ALA A 28 -5.91 26.33 -0.92
CA ALA A 28 -4.88 27.08 -1.63
C ALA A 28 -3.81 27.63 -0.65
N GLU A 29 -4.25 28.25 0.47
CA GLU A 29 -3.32 28.77 1.47
C GLU A 29 -2.54 27.65 2.19
N ALA A 30 -3.20 26.54 2.51
CA ALA A 30 -2.54 25.39 3.13
C ALA A 30 -1.47 24.80 2.19
N PHE A 31 -1.80 24.66 0.91
CA PHE A 31 -0.88 24.18 -0.11
C PHE A 31 0.32 25.14 -0.28
N ARG A 32 0.05 26.44 -0.39
CA ARG A 32 1.10 27.47 -0.51
C ARG A 32 2.05 27.43 0.69
N ARG A 33 1.55 27.26 1.91
CA ARG A 33 2.38 27.09 3.12
C ARG A 33 3.27 25.86 3.02
N ALA A 34 2.74 24.73 2.56
CA ALA A 34 3.51 23.50 2.38
C ALA A 34 4.63 23.69 1.34
N VAL A 35 4.36 24.37 0.23
CA VAL A 35 5.39 24.72 -0.76
C VAL A 35 6.43 25.66 -0.17
N CYS A 36 6.02 26.71 0.56
CA CYS A 36 6.93 27.63 1.23
C CYS A 36 7.78 26.97 2.33
N GLU A 37 7.35 25.84 2.87
CA GLU A 37 8.16 25.02 3.79
C GLU A 37 9.18 24.17 3.05
N ALA A 38 8.81 23.58 1.91
CA ALA A 38 9.67 22.70 1.12
C ALA A 38 10.74 23.46 0.33
N ALA A 39 10.36 24.55 -0.34
CA ALA A 39 11.21 25.28 -1.28
C ALA A 39 12.53 25.79 -0.68
N PRO A 40 12.59 26.43 0.52
CA PRO A 40 13.85 26.92 1.09
C PRO A 40 14.80 25.79 1.49
N ARG A 41 14.27 24.58 1.66
CA ARG A 41 15.05 23.38 2.01
C ARG A 41 15.59 22.66 0.77
N GLY A 42 15.26 23.12 -0.44
CA GLY A 42 15.50 22.38 -1.68
C GLY A 42 14.82 21.01 -1.68
N ALA A 43 13.66 20.92 -1.05
CA ALA A 43 12.92 19.68 -0.90
C ALA A 43 11.75 19.63 -1.89
N ALA A 44 11.46 18.46 -2.40
CA ALA A 44 10.23 18.19 -3.12
C ALA A 44 9.03 18.11 -2.15
N LEU A 45 7.87 18.54 -2.59
CA LEU A 45 6.61 18.37 -1.86
C LEU A 45 5.89 17.11 -2.35
N CYS A 46 5.46 16.25 -1.46
CA CYS A 46 4.63 15.09 -1.80
C CYS A 46 3.26 15.18 -1.13
N VAL A 47 2.22 15.42 -1.91
CA VAL A 47 0.84 15.35 -1.42
C VAL A 47 0.36 13.92 -1.47
N THR A 48 0.08 13.34 -0.29
CA THR A 48 -0.38 11.95 -0.18
C THR A 48 -1.90 11.87 -0.09
N ASP A 49 -2.43 10.71 -0.49
CA ASP A 49 -3.86 10.38 -0.38
C ASP A 49 -4.78 11.38 -1.10
N PHE A 50 -4.28 11.92 -2.22
CA PHE A 50 -4.97 12.97 -3.00
C PHE A 50 -6.34 12.53 -3.52
N GLY A 51 -6.60 11.22 -3.60
CA GLY A 51 -7.90 10.66 -3.96
C GLY A 51 -9.05 11.22 -3.12
N GLN A 52 -8.81 11.55 -1.85
CA GLN A 52 -9.80 12.16 -0.97
C GLN A 52 -10.29 13.54 -1.47
N LEU A 53 -9.42 14.30 -2.13
CA LEU A 53 -9.80 15.59 -2.74
C LEU A 53 -10.63 15.42 -4.02
N LEU A 54 -10.57 14.25 -4.66
CA LEU A 54 -11.34 13.94 -5.86
C LEU A 54 -12.79 13.54 -5.57
N GLU A 55 -13.14 13.34 -4.29
CA GLU A 55 -14.51 13.04 -3.87
C GLU A 55 -15.41 14.25 -4.06
N GLU A 56 -16.68 14.01 -4.40
CA GLU A 56 -17.68 15.06 -4.67
C GLU A 56 -17.80 16.08 -3.53
N GLU A 57 -17.66 15.62 -2.29
CA GLU A 57 -17.76 16.46 -1.08
C GLU A 57 -16.66 17.52 -1.04
N ASN A 58 -15.48 17.23 -1.62
CA ASN A 58 -14.30 18.07 -1.58
C ASN A 58 -14.08 18.88 -2.86
N ARG A 59 -15.05 18.87 -3.77
CA ARG A 59 -14.96 19.53 -5.08
C ARG A 59 -14.61 21.03 -5.02
N ALA A 60 -15.13 21.74 -4.03
CA ALA A 60 -14.81 23.14 -3.82
C ALA A 60 -13.34 23.36 -3.47
N LYS A 61 -12.78 22.50 -2.59
CA LYS A 61 -11.36 22.52 -2.21
C LYS A 61 -10.44 22.13 -3.38
N LEU A 62 -10.85 21.18 -4.19
CA LEU A 62 -10.14 20.81 -5.40
C LEU A 62 -10.11 21.96 -6.42
N ALA A 63 -11.23 22.67 -6.62
CA ALA A 63 -11.31 23.82 -7.51
C ALA A 63 -10.40 24.96 -7.02
N GLU A 64 -10.40 25.23 -5.72
CA GLU A 64 -9.53 26.23 -5.08
C GLU A 64 -8.05 25.90 -5.30
N LEU A 65 -7.65 24.63 -5.07
CA LEU A 65 -6.29 24.15 -5.30
C LEU A 65 -5.89 24.22 -6.78
N SER A 66 -6.80 23.85 -7.68
CA SER A 66 -6.56 23.90 -9.12
C SER A 66 -6.36 25.32 -9.62
N ALA A 67 -7.10 26.29 -9.08
CA ALA A 67 -6.92 27.70 -9.36
C ALA A 67 -5.54 28.18 -8.87
N GLU A 68 -5.13 27.81 -7.67
CA GLU A 68 -3.80 28.13 -7.12
C GLU A 68 -2.67 27.57 -7.96
N LEU A 69 -2.79 26.30 -8.38
CA LEU A 69 -1.82 25.65 -9.28
C LEU A 69 -1.71 26.38 -10.62
N SER A 70 -2.82 26.97 -11.10
CA SER A 70 -2.86 27.69 -12.38
C SER A 70 -2.30 29.12 -12.29
N ASP A 71 -2.48 29.79 -11.15
CA ASP A 71 -2.13 31.20 -10.97
C ASP A 71 -0.67 31.40 -10.51
N SER A 72 -0.14 30.45 -9.77
CA SER A 72 1.22 30.56 -9.25
C SER A 72 2.25 30.30 -10.34
N GLY A 73 2.74 31.33 -10.97
CA GLY A 73 3.75 31.36 -12.05
C GLY A 73 5.09 30.66 -11.72
N GLY A 74 5.06 29.54 -11.11
CA GLY A 74 6.16 28.67 -10.72
C GLY A 74 6.32 28.57 -9.22
N PHE A 75 6.18 27.36 -8.70
CA PHE A 75 6.41 27.02 -7.29
C PHE A 75 7.93 27.02 -6.97
N PHE A 76 8.64 28.10 -7.30
CA PHE A 76 10.06 28.30 -7.00
C PHE A 76 10.99 27.14 -7.42
N GLY A 77 10.62 26.39 -8.47
CA GLY A 77 11.38 25.21 -8.92
C GLY A 77 11.19 23.96 -8.03
N THR A 78 10.23 23.97 -7.13
CA THR A 78 9.92 22.81 -6.28
C THR A 78 9.24 21.72 -7.09
N HIS A 79 9.75 20.48 -7.02
CA HIS A 79 9.06 19.33 -7.58
C HIS A 79 7.89 18.94 -6.67
N ILE A 80 6.72 18.73 -7.29
CA ILE A 80 5.51 18.33 -6.58
C ILE A 80 5.14 16.92 -7.03
N TYR A 81 5.08 15.99 -6.09
CA TYR A 81 4.58 14.64 -6.27
C TYR A 81 3.17 14.56 -5.71
N ILE A 82 2.29 13.90 -6.43
CA ILE A 82 0.91 13.65 -5.98
C ILE A 82 0.70 12.13 -6.04
N THR A 83 0.26 11.54 -4.93
CA THR A 83 -0.13 10.13 -4.90
C THR A 83 -1.64 10.01 -4.82
N THR A 84 -2.21 9.18 -5.68
CA THR A 84 -3.65 8.95 -5.75
C THR A 84 -3.93 7.54 -6.25
N GLU A 85 -5.01 6.92 -5.77
CA GLU A 85 -5.52 5.65 -6.29
C GLU A 85 -6.44 5.87 -7.51
N GLN A 86 -6.97 7.08 -7.67
CA GLN A 86 -7.84 7.45 -8.78
C GLN A 86 -7.08 8.34 -9.77
N ARG A 87 -7.36 8.16 -11.05
CA ARG A 87 -6.78 9.00 -12.09
C ARG A 87 -7.33 10.42 -11.97
N TRP A 88 -6.44 11.38 -11.70
CA TRP A 88 -6.78 12.78 -11.72
C TRP A 88 -6.55 13.34 -13.14
N GLN A 89 -7.64 13.83 -13.75
CA GLN A 89 -7.58 14.55 -15.02
C GLN A 89 -7.79 16.03 -14.71
N THR A 90 -6.79 16.82 -14.99
CA THR A 90 -6.87 18.28 -14.88
C THR A 90 -6.23 18.91 -16.09
N ASP A 91 -6.69 20.10 -16.45
CA ASP A 91 -6.01 20.93 -17.42
C ASP A 91 -4.72 21.42 -16.80
N VAL A 92 -3.60 21.01 -17.40
CA VAL A 92 -2.28 21.41 -16.91
C VAL A 92 -2.07 22.91 -17.11
N PRO A 93 -1.75 23.66 -16.06
CA PRO A 93 -1.50 25.10 -16.18
C PRO A 93 -0.38 25.39 -17.18
N THR A 94 -0.51 26.49 -17.90
CA THR A 94 0.52 26.93 -18.86
C THR A 94 1.84 27.16 -18.13
N GLY A 95 2.89 26.44 -18.53
CA GLY A 95 4.22 26.56 -17.93
C GLY A 95 4.59 25.49 -16.90
N MET A 96 3.66 24.57 -16.57
CA MET A 96 3.96 23.38 -15.76
C MET A 96 4.08 22.13 -16.65
N LEU A 97 5.01 21.25 -16.31
CA LEU A 97 5.10 19.91 -16.87
C LEU A 97 4.48 18.93 -15.86
N MET A 98 3.40 18.29 -16.22
CA MET A 98 2.77 17.23 -15.43
C MET A 98 3.02 15.87 -16.09
N LEU A 99 3.60 14.95 -15.33
CA LEU A 99 3.81 13.56 -15.75
C LEU A 99 2.93 12.65 -14.89
N THR A 100 2.05 11.92 -15.53
CA THR A 100 1.25 10.89 -14.87
C THR A 100 1.94 9.54 -15.06
N LEU A 101 2.31 8.91 -13.96
CA LEU A 101 2.89 7.58 -13.93
C LEU A 101 1.89 6.63 -13.26
N GLU A 102 1.44 5.65 -14.03
CA GLU A 102 0.61 4.58 -13.50
C GLU A 102 1.53 3.45 -13.02
N LEU A 103 1.41 3.09 -11.75
CA LEU A 103 2.17 2.00 -11.17
C LEU A 103 1.33 0.73 -11.28
N PRO A 104 1.80 -0.29 -12.01
CA PRO A 104 1.10 -1.56 -12.07
C PRO A 104 1.11 -2.26 -10.72
N ASP A 105 0.14 -3.14 -10.50
CA ASP A 105 0.17 -4.06 -9.38
C ASP A 105 1.42 -4.94 -9.45
N THR A 106 1.92 -5.32 -8.28
CA THR A 106 3.07 -6.23 -8.19
C THR A 106 2.70 -7.60 -8.75
N ASP A 107 3.52 -8.11 -9.67
CA ASP A 107 3.45 -9.50 -10.13
C ASP A 107 3.97 -10.49 -9.08
N GLU A 108 3.87 -11.79 -9.34
CA GLU A 108 4.26 -12.81 -8.37
C GLU A 108 5.78 -12.86 -8.14
N GLU A 109 6.57 -12.66 -9.17
CA GLU A 109 8.04 -12.65 -9.09
C GLU A 109 8.54 -11.43 -8.29
N GLN A 110 7.94 -10.27 -8.52
CA GLN A 110 8.23 -9.06 -7.75
C GLN A 110 7.84 -9.25 -6.28
N ARG A 111 6.67 -9.83 -5.99
CA ARG A 111 6.26 -10.13 -4.61
C ARG A 111 7.19 -11.13 -3.94
N LEU A 112 7.64 -12.16 -4.66
CA LEU A 112 8.62 -13.11 -4.15
C LEU A 112 9.90 -12.39 -3.71
N THR A 113 10.46 -11.56 -4.59
CA THR A 113 11.66 -10.76 -4.29
C THR A 113 11.46 -9.83 -3.09
N LEU A 114 10.28 -9.20 -2.98
CA LEU A 114 9.94 -8.32 -1.87
C LEU A 114 9.81 -9.09 -0.55
N TRP A 115 9.18 -10.28 -0.56
CA TRP A 115 9.09 -11.14 0.61
C TRP A 115 10.46 -11.66 1.05
N GLU A 116 11.31 -12.11 0.12
CA GLU A 116 12.69 -12.47 0.45
C GLU A 116 13.44 -11.33 1.14
N HIS A 117 13.24 -10.10 0.67
CA HIS A 117 13.89 -8.95 1.27
C HIS A 117 13.32 -8.61 2.65
N ALA A 118 12.00 -8.63 2.81
CA ALA A 118 11.32 -8.35 4.07
C ALA A 118 11.66 -9.39 5.15
N LEU A 119 11.69 -10.67 4.80
CA LEU A 119 12.00 -11.76 5.73
C LEU A 119 13.45 -11.79 6.20
N ARG A 120 14.41 -11.32 5.38
CA ARG A 120 15.82 -11.19 5.79
C ARG A 120 16.02 -10.25 6.98
N GLY A 121 15.13 -9.28 7.14
CA GLY A 121 15.16 -8.32 8.26
C GLY A 121 14.58 -8.87 9.57
N LEU A 122 13.91 -10.03 9.53
CA LEU A 122 13.22 -10.62 10.65
C LEU A 122 14.03 -11.78 11.27
N ARG A 123 13.96 -11.88 12.60
CA ARG A 123 14.40 -13.06 13.31
C ARG A 123 13.26 -14.08 13.32
N LEU A 124 13.29 -15.04 12.41
CA LEU A 124 12.29 -16.09 12.30
C LEU A 124 12.62 -17.24 13.28
N THR A 125 11.59 -17.81 13.91
CA THR A 125 11.71 -19.04 14.73
C THR A 125 11.83 -20.28 13.86
N GLU A 126 11.11 -20.29 12.73
CA GLU A 126 11.10 -21.32 11.71
C GLU A 126 11.17 -20.66 10.33
N PRO A 127 11.74 -21.33 9.32
CA PRO A 127 11.80 -20.80 7.97
C PRO A 127 10.38 -20.54 7.43
N ALA A 128 10.11 -19.30 7.04
CA ALA A 128 8.91 -18.96 6.28
C ALA A 128 9.24 -19.05 4.78
N ASP A 129 8.34 -19.65 4.00
CA ASP A 129 8.51 -19.76 2.55
C ASP A 129 8.05 -18.46 1.85
N PRO A 130 8.97 -17.68 1.27
CA PRO A 130 8.61 -16.46 0.55
C PRO A 130 7.70 -16.72 -0.64
N ALA A 131 7.82 -17.89 -1.29
CA ALA A 131 7.02 -18.24 -2.45
C ALA A 131 5.56 -18.53 -2.06
N GLU A 132 5.34 -19.23 -0.94
CA GLU A 132 4.00 -19.41 -0.38
C GLU A 132 3.36 -18.06 -0.06
N MET A 133 4.11 -17.16 0.58
CA MET A 133 3.63 -15.82 0.94
C MET A 133 3.28 -14.99 -0.31
N ALA A 134 4.11 -15.00 -1.34
CA ALA A 134 3.89 -14.28 -2.59
C ALA A 134 2.68 -14.79 -3.38
N ALA A 135 2.45 -16.10 -3.38
CA ALA A 135 1.31 -16.74 -4.03
C ALA A 135 0.00 -16.48 -3.27
N LYS A 136 0.04 -16.54 -1.93
CA LYS A 136 -1.12 -16.42 -1.07
C LYS A 136 -1.61 -14.99 -0.92
N PHE A 137 -0.69 -14.03 -0.76
CA PHE A 137 -1.01 -12.63 -0.50
C PHE A 137 -0.61 -11.75 -1.69
N ARG A 138 -1.62 -11.23 -2.40
CA ARG A 138 -1.43 -10.26 -3.50
C ARG A 138 -1.24 -8.86 -2.94
N PHE A 139 -0.16 -8.66 -2.23
CA PHE A 139 0.15 -7.40 -1.56
C PHE A 139 0.99 -6.47 -2.43
N THR A 140 0.80 -5.18 -2.21
CA THR A 140 1.75 -4.16 -2.65
C THR A 140 3.03 -4.23 -1.81
N ALA A 141 4.11 -3.62 -2.30
CA ALA A 141 5.36 -3.53 -1.54
C ALA A 141 5.16 -2.94 -0.14
N GLY A 142 4.33 -1.89 -0.01
CA GLY A 142 4.01 -1.27 1.27
C GLY A 142 3.35 -2.23 2.25
N GLN A 143 2.39 -3.02 1.79
CA GLN A 143 1.69 -4.00 2.62
C GLN A 143 2.61 -5.14 3.07
N ILE A 144 3.52 -5.61 2.19
CA ILE A 144 4.51 -6.64 2.54
C ILE A 144 5.41 -6.15 3.67
N PHE A 145 6.01 -4.97 3.52
CA PHE A 145 6.89 -4.43 4.55
C PHE A 145 6.15 -4.09 5.84
N ALA A 146 4.93 -3.55 5.76
CA ALA A 146 4.11 -3.26 6.94
C ALA A 146 3.74 -4.54 7.72
N ALA A 147 3.39 -5.63 7.02
CA ALA A 147 3.12 -6.91 7.65
C ALA A 147 4.36 -7.49 8.36
N ALA A 148 5.52 -7.44 7.69
CA ALA A 148 6.78 -7.92 8.23
C ALA A 148 7.24 -7.08 9.45
N GLU A 149 7.19 -5.76 9.35
CA GLU A 149 7.54 -4.82 10.42
C GLU A 149 6.63 -5.06 11.64
N ARG A 150 5.33 -5.17 11.41
CA ARG A 150 4.34 -5.46 12.46
C ARG A 150 4.61 -6.78 13.17
N ALA A 151 4.96 -7.83 12.43
CA ALA A 151 5.31 -9.12 13.01
C ALA A 151 6.58 -9.01 13.89
N GLY A 152 7.57 -8.25 13.45
CA GLY A 152 8.79 -7.97 14.23
C GLY A 152 8.50 -7.18 15.52
N GLU A 153 7.64 -6.17 15.46
CA GLU A 153 7.22 -5.36 16.62
C GLU A 153 6.48 -6.20 17.68
N LEU A 154 5.63 -7.13 17.24
CA LEU A 154 4.86 -8.00 18.13
C LEU A 154 5.68 -9.12 18.76
N SER A 155 6.90 -9.38 18.29
CA SER A 155 7.78 -10.43 18.78
C SER A 155 9.22 -9.94 19.01
N PRO A 156 9.45 -8.94 19.89
CA PRO A 156 10.76 -8.31 20.04
C PRO A 156 11.85 -9.26 20.55
N ASP A 157 11.51 -10.20 21.42
CA ASP A 157 12.48 -11.06 22.10
C ASP A 157 12.46 -12.53 21.66
N GLY A 158 11.33 -13.01 21.13
CA GLY A 158 11.09 -14.44 20.88
C GLY A 158 11.35 -14.90 19.45
N GLY A 159 11.46 -13.99 18.52
CA GLY A 159 11.45 -14.28 17.08
C GLY A 159 10.02 -14.47 16.53
N VAL A 160 9.88 -14.20 15.26
CA VAL A 160 8.59 -14.22 14.55
C VAL A 160 8.25 -15.65 14.16
N THR A 161 7.10 -16.14 14.60
CA THR A 161 6.57 -17.44 14.15
C THR A 161 5.83 -17.30 12.81
N PRO A 162 5.73 -18.38 12.00
CA PRO A 162 4.94 -18.36 10.77
C PRO A 162 3.48 -17.94 11.00
N GLU A 163 2.87 -18.41 12.08
CA GLU A 163 1.49 -18.07 12.44
C GLU A 163 1.33 -16.58 12.71
N LEU A 164 2.24 -15.98 13.50
CA LEU A 164 2.22 -14.54 13.78
C LEU A 164 2.39 -13.73 12.49
N LEU A 165 3.28 -14.15 11.59
CA LEU A 165 3.45 -13.49 10.30
C LEU A 165 2.17 -13.56 9.45
N HIS A 166 1.53 -14.72 9.41
CA HIS A 166 0.24 -14.91 8.72
C HIS A 166 -0.86 -14.03 9.33
N ASP A 167 -0.96 -13.96 10.66
CA ASP A 167 -1.93 -13.11 11.35
C ASP A 167 -1.71 -11.62 11.01
N CYS A 168 -0.46 -11.17 10.94
CA CYS A 168 -0.12 -9.82 10.51
C CYS A 168 -0.52 -9.57 9.04
N CYS A 169 -0.35 -10.56 8.16
CA CYS A 169 -0.80 -10.47 6.78
C CYS A 169 -2.33 -10.39 6.69
N TYR A 170 -3.05 -11.21 7.43
CA TYR A 170 -4.52 -11.13 7.46
C TYR A 170 -5.00 -9.80 8.00
N ALA A 171 -4.32 -9.22 8.99
CA ALA A 171 -4.65 -7.90 9.49
C ALA A 171 -4.53 -6.82 8.39
N GLN A 172 -3.55 -6.93 7.48
CA GLN A 172 -3.42 -6.01 6.34
C GLN A 172 -4.59 -6.14 5.35
N VAL A 173 -5.10 -7.35 5.11
CA VAL A 173 -6.29 -7.58 4.25
C VAL A 173 -7.52 -6.92 4.86
N VAL A 174 -7.68 -7.04 6.18
CA VAL A 174 -8.88 -6.55 6.89
C VAL A 174 -8.94 -5.02 6.90
N VAL A 175 -7.81 -4.31 6.91
CA VAL A 175 -7.79 -2.83 6.93
C VAL A 175 -8.56 -2.24 5.72
N GLY A 176 -8.47 -2.85 4.55
CA GLY A 176 -9.21 -2.40 3.36
C GLY A 176 -10.70 -2.79 3.35
N LEU A 177 -11.11 -3.78 4.15
CA LEU A 177 -12.46 -4.35 4.13
C LEU A 177 -13.33 -3.92 5.33
N ASN A 178 -12.75 -3.34 6.37
CA ASN A 178 -13.45 -3.00 7.62
C ASN A 178 -14.66 -2.07 7.45
N THR A 179 -14.71 -1.32 6.37
CA THR A 179 -15.86 -0.46 6.03
C THR A 179 -16.98 -1.21 5.32
N LEU A 180 -16.68 -2.36 4.71
CA LEU A 180 -17.58 -3.09 3.82
C LEU A 180 -18.03 -4.44 4.39
N ALA A 181 -17.24 -5.08 5.28
CA ALA A 181 -17.52 -6.40 5.82
C ALA A 181 -16.96 -6.59 7.23
N ALA A 182 -17.69 -7.32 8.07
CA ALA A 182 -17.19 -7.74 9.38
C ALA A 182 -16.47 -9.09 9.25
N PRO A 183 -15.24 -9.23 9.79
CA PRO A 183 -14.54 -10.52 9.76
C PRO A 183 -15.24 -11.53 10.65
N ILE A 184 -15.62 -12.67 10.10
CA ILE A 184 -16.19 -13.80 10.85
C ILE A 184 -15.05 -14.77 11.11
N LYS A 185 -14.73 -15.02 12.39
CA LYS A 185 -13.82 -16.11 12.77
C LYS A 185 -14.58 -17.42 12.71
N PRO A 186 -14.12 -18.40 11.90
CA PRO A 186 -14.77 -19.71 11.86
C PRO A 186 -14.66 -20.36 13.25
N ALA A 187 -15.78 -20.80 13.79
CA ALA A 187 -15.85 -21.47 15.09
C ALA A 187 -15.81 -23.01 14.96
N TYR A 188 -15.88 -23.53 13.74
CA TYR A 188 -16.01 -24.96 13.46
C TYR A 188 -14.69 -25.53 12.92
N SER A 189 -14.42 -26.77 13.33
CA SER A 189 -13.26 -27.58 12.89
C SER A 189 -13.71 -28.74 11.98
N TRP A 190 -12.74 -29.53 11.48
CA TRP A 190 -13.05 -30.72 10.71
C TRP A 190 -13.81 -31.77 11.52
N GLU A 191 -13.69 -31.76 12.85
CA GLU A 191 -14.33 -32.66 13.77
C GLU A 191 -15.82 -32.35 13.94
N ASP A 192 -16.22 -31.13 13.69
CA ASP A 192 -17.61 -30.68 13.74
C ASP A 192 -18.38 -31.02 12.46
N LEU A 193 -17.67 -31.48 11.41
CA LEU A 193 -18.25 -31.73 10.10
C LEU A 193 -18.83 -33.16 10.06
N VAL A 194 -20.15 -33.26 10.03
CA VAL A 194 -20.86 -34.53 9.96
C VAL A 194 -21.18 -34.86 8.50
N LEU A 195 -20.28 -35.61 7.84
CA LEU A 195 -20.43 -36.10 6.48
C LEU A 195 -19.92 -37.56 6.39
N PRO A 196 -20.32 -38.32 5.37
CA PRO A 196 -19.69 -39.60 5.05
C PRO A 196 -18.19 -39.47 4.82
N GLU A 197 -17.41 -40.43 5.23
CA GLU A 197 -15.94 -40.39 5.21
C GLU A 197 -15.38 -40.13 3.81
N ALA A 198 -15.98 -40.69 2.76
CA ALA A 198 -15.59 -40.45 1.38
C ALA A 198 -15.74 -38.97 0.94
N GLU A 199 -16.75 -38.28 1.46
CA GLU A 199 -16.96 -36.83 1.16
C GLU A 199 -15.99 -35.95 1.93
N ILE A 200 -15.66 -36.34 3.18
CA ILE A 200 -14.62 -35.66 3.96
C ILE A 200 -13.25 -35.78 3.27
N GLU A 201 -12.92 -36.98 2.75
CA GLU A 201 -11.67 -37.17 2.00
C GLU A 201 -11.64 -36.36 0.70
N LEU A 202 -12.76 -36.24 -0.02
CA LEU A 202 -12.87 -35.42 -1.20
C LEU A 202 -12.62 -33.91 -0.88
N LEU A 203 -13.20 -33.41 0.21
CA LEU A 203 -13.01 -32.07 0.68
C LEU A 203 -11.55 -31.79 1.11
N LYS A 204 -10.95 -32.75 1.83
CA LYS A 204 -9.52 -32.65 2.20
C LYS A 204 -8.60 -32.70 0.98
N SER A 205 -8.93 -33.48 -0.03
CA SER A 205 -8.21 -33.51 -1.31
C SER A 205 -8.33 -32.15 -2.03
N ALA A 206 -9.53 -31.58 -2.10
CA ALA A 206 -9.74 -30.26 -2.69
C ALA A 206 -8.94 -29.16 -1.96
N LEU A 207 -8.95 -29.19 -0.61
CA LEU A 207 -8.13 -28.28 0.19
C LEU A 207 -6.62 -28.43 -0.11
N THR A 208 -6.17 -29.67 -0.23
CA THR A 208 -4.77 -29.99 -0.57
C THR A 208 -4.40 -29.43 -1.95
N HIS A 209 -5.27 -29.53 -2.94
CA HIS A 209 -5.08 -28.95 -4.26
C HIS A 209 -4.97 -27.42 -4.21
N VAL A 210 -5.80 -26.76 -3.42
CA VAL A 210 -5.74 -25.31 -3.23
C VAL A 210 -4.44 -24.91 -2.51
N LYS A 211 -4.09 -25.63 -1.44
CA LYS A 211 -2.88 -25.37 -0.64
C LYS A 211 -1.59 -25.50 -1.45
N TYR A 212 -1.50 -26.52 -2.30
CA TYR A 212 -0.30 -26.81 -3.10
C TYR A 212 -0.41 -26.34 -4.55
N ARG A 213 -1.43 -25.52 -4.87
CA ARG A 213 -1.65 -24.99 -6.22
C ARG A 213 -0.39 -24.33 -6.78
N HIS A 214 0.26 -23.47 -6.00
CA HIS A 214 1.49 -22.80 -6.40
C HIS A 214 2.57 -23.82 -6.78
N LYS A 215 2.83 -24.80 -5.92
CA LYS A 215 3.85 -25.83 -6.15
C LYS A 215 3.60 -26.65 -7.42
N VAL A 216 2.35 -27.02 -7.65
CA VAL A 216 1.96 -27.83 -8.84
C VAL A 216 2.11 -27.02 -10.13
N TYR A 217 1.67 -25.76 -10.17
CA TYR A 217 1.68 -24.95 -11.40
C TYR A 217 3.00 -24.23 -11.67
N THR A 218 3.85 -24.06 -10.66
CA THR A 218 5.14 -23.36 -10.83
C THR A 218 6.30 -24.35 -10.98
N GLU A 219 6.28 -25.48 -10.24
CA GLU A 219 7.35 -26.47 -10.27
C GLU A 219 7.12 -27.61 -11.28
N TRP A 220 5.86 -27.97 -11.55
CA TRP A 220 5.48 -29.16 -12.36
C TRP A 220 4.83 -28.77 -13.69
N GLY A 221 4.37 -27.54 -13.86
CA GLY A 221 3.69 -27.04 -15.04
C GLY A 221 4.57 -26.34 -16.01
#